data_9adbd66b81b5935796e0089fc47c12aa
#
_entry.id   9adbd66b81b5935796e0089fc47c12aa
#
_cell.length_a   1.000
_cell.length_b   1.000
_cell.length_c   1.000
_cell.angle_alpha   90.00
_cell.angle_beta   90.00
_cell.angle_gamma   90.00
#
_symmetry.space_group_name_H-M   'P 1'
#
loop_
_entity.id
_entity.type
_entity.pdbx_description
1 polymer ?
#
loop_
_entity_poly.entity_id
_entity_poly.type
_entity_poly.pdbx_seq_one_letter_code
_entity_poly.pdbx_strand_id
1 'polypeptide(L)' 'MTDNDRTAQLERACSYLRRIPAWYLATTDVVDGHQPRVRPFSFAMVDDGKLWFCTSRDKDVWAELSANPKFEV' A
#
# COMPACT_ATOMS: atom_id res chain seq x y z
N MET A 1 0.58 21.40 7.10
CA MET A 1 1.13 20.81 5.87
C MET A 1 0.22 21.12 4.70
N THR A 2 0.74 21.67 3.62
CA THR A 2 -0.02 21.99 2.43
C THR A 2 -0.18 20.73 1.56
N ASP A 3 -1.10 20.76 0.59
CA ASP A 3 -1.28 19.66 -0.36
C ASP A 3 -0.02 19.45 -1.20
N ASN A 4 0.70 20.53 -1.54
CA ASN A 4 1.96 20.43 -2.28
C ASN A 4 3.04 19.71 -1.46
N ASP A 5 3.14 20.01 -0.16
CA ASP A 5 4.08 19.34 0.73
C ASP A 5 3.76 17.87 0.88
N ARG A 6 2.47 17.54 1.00
CA ARG A 6 2.02 16.15 1.08
C ARG A 6 2.36 15.39 -0.20
N THR A 7 2.09 15.99 -1.36
CA THR A 7 2.39 15.36 -2.65
C THR A 7 3.89 15.15 -2.80
N ALA A 8 4.71 16.12 -2.42
CA ALA A 8 6.16 15.98 -2.48
C ALA A 8 6.66 14.84 -1.58
N GLN A 9 6.08 14.69 -0.40
CA GLN A 9 6.42 13.58 0.51
C GLN A 9 6.02 12.22 -0.08
N LEU A 10 4.83 12.13 -0.68
CA LEU A 10 4.37 10.92 -1.35
C LEU A 10 5.28 10.55 -2.53
N GLU A 11 5.66 11.52 -3.33
CA GLU A 11 6.56 11.28 -4.46
C GLU A 11 7.93 10.81 -4.00
N ARG A 12 8.44 11.35 -2.90
CA ARG A 12 9.71 10.92 -2.31
C ARG A 12 9.62 9.48 -1.83
N ALA A 13 8.56 9.14 -1.09
CA ALA A 13 8.32 7.78 -0.61
C ALA A 13 8.19 6.82 -1.80
N CYS A 14 7.40 7.18 -2.80
CA CYS A 14 7.21 6.39 -4.01
C CYS A 14 8.52 6.16 -4.76
N SER A 15 9.39 7.17 -4.81
CA SER A 15 10.71 7.06 -5.41
C SER A 15 11.55 5.96 -4.74
N TYR A 16 11.50 5.85 -3.42
CA TYR A 16 12.17 4.77 -2.70
C TYR A 16 11.58 3.41 -3.05
N LEU A 17 10.25 3.31 -3.05
CA LEU A 17 9.56 2.04 -3.35
C LEU A 17 9.88 1.53 -4.76
N ARG A 18 10.04 2.44 -5.71
CA ARG A 18 10.32 2.08 -7.11
C ARG A 18 11.77 1.66 -7.35
N ARG A 19 12.69 2.01 -6.44
CA ARG A 19 14.11 1.68 -6.58
C ARG A 19 14.49 0.32 -6.01
N ILE A 20 13.63 -0.29 -5.20
CA ILE A 20 13.89 -1.59 -4.59
C ILE A 20 13.11 -2.67 -5.37
N PRO A 21 13.61 -3.93 -5.38
CA PRO A 21 12.93 -5.01 -6.11
C PRO A 21 11.52 -5.29 -5.63
N ALA A 22 11.28 -5.12 -4.33
CA ALA A 22 9.96 -5.31 -3.74
C ALA A 22 9.85 -4.46 -2.48
N TRP A 23 8.62 -3.99 -2.20
CA TRP A 23 8.28 -3.39 -0.93
C TRP A 23 7.16 -4.21 -0.30
N TYR A 24 6.94 -4.05 1.01
CA TYR A 24 6.04 -4.94 1.74
C TYR A 24 4.87 -4.16 2.31
N LEU A 25 3.67 -4.69 2.11
CA LEU A 25 2.42 -4.11 2.61
C LEU A 25 1.91 -4.97 3.75
N ALA A 26 1.68 -4.33 4.90
CA ALA A 26 1.08 -4.98 6.06
C ALA A 26 -0.41 -4.67 6.11
N THR A 27 -1.22 -5.71 6.23
CA THR A 27 -2.68 -5.62 6.33
C THR A 27 -3.16 -6.46 7.50
N THR A 28 -4.48 -6.41 7.76
CA THR A 28 -5.11 -7.22 8.81
C THR A 28 -6.10 -8.19 8.19
N ASP A 29 -5.95 -9.46 8.50
CA ASP A 29 -6.90 -10.51 8.10
C ASP A 29 -7.96 -10.65 9.20
N VAL A 30 -9.09 -9.97 9.04
CA VAL A 30 -10.15 -9.95 10.07
C VAL A 30 -10.87 -11.28 10.20
N VAL A 31 -10.85 -12.11 9.14
CA VAL A 31 -11.48 -13.44 9.16
C VAL A 31 -10.65 -14.40 9.98
N ASP A 32 -9.32 -14.26 9.93
CA ASP A 32 -8.41 -15.14 10.68
C ASP A 32 -7.93 -14.46 11.97
N GLY A 33 -8.88 -14.06 12.83
CA GLY A 33 -8.57 -13.56 14.17
C GLY A 33 -7.81 -12.25 14.18
N HIS A 34 -7.96 -11.40 13.16
CA HIS A 34 -7.22 -10.15 13.02
C HIS A 34 -5.72 -10.38 12.86
N GLN A 35 -5.35 -11.45 12.18
CA GLN A 35 -3.95 -11.79 11.96
C GLN A 35 -3.29 -10.76 11.07
N PRO A 36 -2.15 -10.17 11.47
CA PRO A 36 -1.35 -9.35 10.58
C PRO A 36 -0.79 -10.17 9.42
N ARG A 37 -0.82 -9.60 8.23
CA ARG A 37 -0.26 -10.21 7.03
C ARG A 37 0.70 -9.24 6.38
N VAL A 38 1.78 -9.75 5.81
CA VAL A 38 2.76 -8.94 5.08
C VAL A 38 2.98 -9.59 3.71
N ARG A 39 2.87 -8.78 2.65
CA ARG A 39 3.01 -9.29 1.28
C ARG A 39 3.87 -8.38 0.44
N PRO A 40 4.64 -8.93 -0.51
CA PRO A 40 5.47 -8.13 -1.40
C PRO A 40 4.66 -7.50 -2.54
N PHE A 41 5.06 -6.29 -2.88
CA PHE A 41 4.58 -5.56 -4.05
C PHE A 41 5.78 -4.96 -4.76
N SER A 42 5.65 -4.75 -6.07
CA SER A 42 6.75 -4.19 -6.86
C SER A 42 6.37 -2.91 -7.60
N PHE A 43 5.09 -2.57 -7.63
CA PHE A 43 4.59 -1.39 -8.33
C PHE A 43 4.11 -0.35 -7.35
N ALA A 44 4.46 0.93 -7.62
CA ALA A 44 3.91 2.07 -6.91
C ALA A 44 3.95 3.28 -7.82
N MET A 45 2.94 4.13 -7.73
CA MET A 45 2.91 5.41 -8.43
C MET A 45 2.17 6.45 -7.60
N VAL A 46 2.42 7.72 -7.89
CA VAL A 46 1.66 8.83 -7.31
C VAL A 46 0.83 9.45 -8.41
N ASP A 47 -0.46 9.60 -8.16
CA ASP A 47 -1.39 10.28 -9.05
C ASP A 47 -2.48 10.95 -8.22
N ASP A 48 -2.84 12.16 -8.57
CA ASP A 48 -3.88 12.93 -7.89
C ASP A 48 -3.62 13.04 -6.37
N GLY A 49 -2.35 13.23 -6.00
CA GLY A 49 -1.94 13.37 -4.59
C GLY A 49 -2.10 12.10 -3.77
N LYS A 50 -2.19 10.94 -4.41
CA LYS A 50 -2.40 9.65 -3.75
C LYS A 50 -1.36 8.64 -4.21
N LEU A 51 -1.05 7.71 -3.33
CA LEU A 51 -0.21 6.57 -3.64
C LEU A 51 -1.08 5.44 -4.20
N TRP A 52 -0.71 4.92 -5.36
CA TRP A 52 -1.43 3.84 -6.03
C TRP A 52 -0.55 2.60 -6.11
N PHE A 53 -1.15 1.45 -5.91
CA PHE A 53 -0.55 0.16 -6.17
C PHE A 53 -1.62 -0.80 -6.67
N CYS A 54 -1.21 -1.91 -7.26
CA CYS A 54 -2.13 -2.82 -7.95
C CYS A 54 -2.21 -4.17 -7.27
N THR A 55 -3.43 -4.70 -7.20
CA THR A 55 -3.68 -6.09 -6.83
C THR A 55 -4.87 -6.59 -7.64
N SER A 56 -5.22 -7.85 -7.52
CA SER A 56 -6.40 -8.41 -8.18
C SER A 56 -7.40 -8.92 -7.15
N ARG A 57 -8.67 -9.01 -7.57
CA ARG A 57 -9.77 -9.37 -6.67
C ARG A 57 -9.69 -10.80 -6.14
N ASP A 58 -8.94 -11.67 -6.80
CA ASP A 58 -8.74 -13.05 -6.37
C ASP A 58 -7.62 -13.22 -5.36
N LYS A 59 -6.91 -12.13 -5.02
CA LYS A 59 -5.85 -12.16 -4.02
C LYS A 59 -6.41 -11.94 -2.62
N ASP A 60 -5.81 -12.60 -1.64
CA ASP A 60 -6.22 -12.45 -0.24
C ASP A 60 -6.12 -11.00 0.25
N VAL A 61 -5.12 -10.25 -0.24
CA VAL A 61 -4.94 -8.86 0.14
C VAL A 61 -6.15 -8.01 -0.26
N TRP A 62 -6.82 -8.32 -1.36
CA TRP A 62 -8.03 -7.60 -1.76
C TRP A 62 -9.12 -7.78 -0.70
N ALA A 63 -9.35 -9.00 -0.25
CA ALA A 63 -10.34 -9.30 0.79
C ALA A 63 -9.96 -8.61 2.11
N GLU A 64 -8.68 -8.62 2.47
CA GLU A 64 -8.20 -8.00 3.70
C GLU A 64 -8.42 -6.50 3.71
N LEU A 65 -8.03 -5.81 2.65
CA LEU A 65 -8.20 -4.36 2.54
C LEU A 65 -9.68 -3.96 2.41
N SER A 66 -10.50 -4.79 1.79
CA SER A 66 -11.94 -4.54 1.68
C SER A 66 -12.62 -4.61 3.05
N ALA A 67 -12.19 -5.55 3.91
CA ALA A 67 -12.74 -5.71 5.26
C ALA A 67 -12.15 -4.69 6.24
N ASN A 68 -10.85 -4.38 6.10
CA ASN A 68 -10.16 -3.41 6.95
C ASN A 68 -9.13 -2.66 6.10
N PRO A 69 -9.40 -1.40 5.73
CA PRO A 69 -8.53 -0.65 4.82
C PRO A 69 -7.26 -0.11 5.44
N LYS A 70 -7.03 -0.35 6.72
CA LYS A 70 -5.80 0.09 7.39
C LYS A 70 -4.62 -0.76 6.93
N PHE A 71 -3.52 -0.11 6.63
CA PHE A 71 -2.30 -0.77 6.16
C PHE A 71 -1.07 0.02 6.55
N GLU A 72 0.07 -0.65 6.48
CA GLU A 72 1.39 -0.01 6.59
C GLU A 72 2.33 -0.57 5.53
N VAL A 73 3.28 0.26 5.14
CA VAL A 73 4.31 -0.07 4.16
C VAL A 73 5.68 -0.11 4.84
#